data_5052779b3978d06957dbb70818ab09b2
#
_entry.id   5052779b3978d06957dbb70818ab09b2
#
_cell.length_a   1.000
_cell.length_b   1.000
_cell.length_c   1.000
_cell.angle_alpha   90.00
_cell.angle_beta   90.00
_cell.angle_gamma   90.00
#
_symmetry.space_group_name_H-M   'P 1'
#
loop_
_entity.id
_entity.type
_entity.pdbx_description
1 polymer ?
#
loop_
_entity_poly.entity_id
_entity_poly.type
_entity_poly.pdbx_seq_one_letter_code
_entity_poly.pdbx_strand_id
1 'polypeptide(L)'
;MRILITSVAKKKEAKKLSKKLVKKGLAACVSSFSAKSIYLWQEKLFDEKEQILLIKTDVKFKKIAKFIRKHHSYETPEILALKPKEIFKKYEKWIKKSTKKGKK
;
A
#
# COMPACT_ATOMS: atom_id res chain seq x y z
N MET A 1 13.68 3.55 -2.91
CA MET A 1 12.24 3.58 -3.20
C MET A 1 11.69 2.17 -3.24
N ARG A 2 10.47 1.99 -2.84
CA ARG A 2 9.80 0.68 -2.87
C ARG A 2 8.33 0.86 -3.18
N ILE A 3 7.72 -0.23 -3.61
CA ILE A 3 6.28 -0.29 -3.87
C ILE A 3 5.71 -1.31 -2.90
N LEU A 4 4.85 -0.85 -1.99
CA LEU A 4 4.13 -1.78 -1.13
C LEU A 4 2.81 -2.14 -1.78
N ILE A 5 2.42 -3.40 -1.61
CA ILE A 5 1.15 -3.89 -2.11
C ILE A 5 0.32 -4.33 -0.92
N THR A 6 -0.91 -3.86 -0.87
CA THR A 6 -1.90 -4.34 0.08
C THR A 6 -3.25 -4.43 -0.62
N SER A 7 -4.17 -5.15 -0.03
CA SER A 7 -5.52 -5.26 -0.58
C SER A 7 -6.53 -4.98 0.53
N VAL A 8 -7.62 -4.33 0.17
CA VAL A 8 -8.70 -4.05 1.11
C VAL A 8 -10.02 -4.42 0.46
N ALA A 9 -11.05 -4.60 1.28
CA ALA A 9 -12.33 -5.13 0.80
C ALA A 9 -13.12 -4.14 -0.05
N LYS A 10 -13.13 -2.87 0.33
CA LYS A 10 -14.03 -1.89 -0.28
C LYS A 10 -13.33 -0.66 -0.82
N LYS A 11 -13.91 -0.05 -1.85
CA LYS A 11 -13.39 1.18 -2.45
C LYS A 11 -13.28 2.30 -1.42
N LYS A 12 -14.25 2.41 -0.53
CA LYS A 12 -14.26 3.43 0.51
C LYS A 12 -13.07 3.28 1.44
N GLU A 13 -12.76 2.04 1.82
CA GLU A 13 -11.61 1.72 2.67
C GLU A 13 -10.30 2.06 1.96
N ALA A 14 -10.20 1.70 0.68
CA ALA A 14 -9.02 1.99 -0.13
C ALA A 14 -8.77 3.50 -0.21
N LYS A 15 -9.81 4.27 -0.46
CA LYS A 15 -9.72 5.72 -0.56
C LYS A 15 -9.27 6.35 0.75
N LYS A 16 -9.85 5.90 1.85
CA LYS A 16 -9.53 6.41 3.18
C LYS A 16 -8.08 6.14 3.55
N LEU A 17 -7.63 4.90 3.36
CA LEU A 17 -6.26 4.51 3.66
C LEU A 17 -5.26 5.25 2.78
N SER A 18 -5.55 5.34 1.49
CA SER A 18 -4.69 6.05 0.54
C SER A 18 -4.49 7.51 0.94
N LYS A 19 -5.57 8.19 1.28
CA LYS A 19 -5.50 9.59 1.70
C LYS A 19 -4.66 9.77 2.97
N LYS A 20 -4.83 8.88 3.94
CA LYS A 20 -4.06 8.95 5.18
C LYS A 20 -2.57 8.76 4.92
N LEU A 21 -2.22 7.77 4.09
CA LEU A 21 -0.82 7.51 3.76
C LEU A 21 -0.16 8.71 3.11
N VAL A 22 -0.84 9.32 2.14
CA VAL A 22 -0.27 10.47 1.42
C VAL A 22 -0.20 11.70 2.32
N LYS A 23 -1.26 11.99 3.04
CA LYS A 23 -1.31 13.17 3.92
C LYS A 23 -0.26 13.12 5.02
N LYS A 24 0.05 11.93 5.52
CA LYS A 24 1.07 11.77 6.56
C LYS A 24 2.48 11.67 6.00
N GLY A 25 2.63 11.76 4.69
CA GLY A 25 3.95 11.66 4.07
C GLY A 25 4.55 10.27 4.08
N LEU A 26 3.74 9.26 4.35
CA LEU A 26 4.18 7.88 4.34
C LEU A 26 4.21 7.29 2.94
N ALA A 27 3.48 7.89 2.02
CA ALA A 27 3.47 7.49 0.62
C ALA A 27 3.51 8.73 -0.25
N ALA A 28 4.24 8.66 -1.36
CA ALA A 28 4.25 9.73 -2.34
C ALA A 28 3.01 9.65 -3.23
N CYS A 29 2.59 8.43 -3.51
CA CYS A 29 1.47 8.18 -4.40
C CYS A 29 0.89 6.81 -4.10
N VAL A 30 -0.44 6.71 -4.13
CA VAL A 30 -1.11 5.42 -4.00
C VAL A 30 -2.04 5.27 -5.18
N SER A 31 -1.84 4.21 -5.95
CA SER A 31 -2.72 3.84 -7.05
C SER A 31 -3.56 2.66 -6.60
N SER A 32 -4.84 2.66 -6.94
CA SER A 32 -5.71 1.56 -6.55
C SER A 32 -6.56 1.11 -7.74
N PHE A 33 -6.91 -0.16 -7.73
CA PHE A 33 -7.74 -0.76 -8.76
C PHE A 33 -8.47 -1.97 -8.21
N SER A 34 -9.58 -2.33 -8.86
CA SER A 34 -10.37 -3.48 -8.46
C SER A 34 -9.75 -4.75 -9.04
N ALA A 35 -9.74 -5.81 -8.24
CA ALA A 35 -9.26 -7.11 -8.68
C ALA A 35 -10.15 -8.19 -8.11
N LYS A 36 -10.18 -9.35 -8.79
CA LYS A 36 -10.82 -10.53 -8.26
C LYS A 36 -9.75 -11.40 -7.63
N SER A 37 -9.97 -11.84 -6.41
CA SER A 37 -9.03 -12.67 -5.68
C SER A 37 -9.67 -14.00 -5.32
N ILE A 38 -8.97 -15.07 -5.64
CA ILE A 38 -9.44 -16.43 -5.35
C ILE A 38 -8.42 -17.05 -4.42
N TYR A 39 -8.85 -17.50 -3.25
CA TYR A 39 -7.94 -18.04 -2.25
C TYR A 39 -8.65 -18.97 -1.28
N LEU A 40 -7.86 -19.79 -0.58
CA LEU A 40 -8.34 -20.65 0.49
C LEU A 40 -7.97 -20.03 1.82
N TRP A 41 -8.96 -19.92 2.69
CA TRP A 41 -8.74 -19.44 4.05
C TRP A 41 -9.53 -20.35 4.98
N GLN A 42 -8.82 -21.01 5.90
CA GLN A 42 -9.43 -21.97 6.82
C GLN A 42 -10.26 -23.02 6.08
N GLU A 43 -9.66 -23.59 5.04
CA GLU A 43 -10.21 -24.67 4.21
C GLU A 43 -11.44 -24.27 3.39
N LYS A 44 -11.74 -22.98 3.34
CA LYS A 44 -12.86 -22.46 2.57
C LYS A 44 -12.36 -21.67 1.37
N LEU A 45 -12.97 -21.89 0.22
CA LEU A 45 -12.62 -21.18 -1.01
C LEU A 45 -13.37 -19.86 -1.08
N PHE A 46 -12.62 -18.79 -1.25
CA PHE A 46 -13.17 -17.46 -1.45
C PHE A 46 -12.92 -16.99 -2.87
N ASP A 47 -13.88 -16.30 -3.44
CA ASP A 47 -13.82 -15.70 -4.76
C ASP A 47 -14.40 -14.30 -4.56
N GLU A 48 -13.54 -13.34 -4.28
CA GLU A 48 -13.97 -12.01 -3.84
C GLU A 48 -13.39 -10.89 -4.67
N LYS A 49 -14.16 -9.81 -4.77
CA LYS A 49 -13.67 -8.59 -5.38
C LYS A 49 -12.96 -7.78 -4.29
N GLU A 50 -11.76 -7.34 -4.59
CA GLU A 50 -10.96 -6.54 -3.67
C GLU A 50 -10.43 -5.30 -4.35
N GLN A 51 -9.93 -4.37 -3.55
CA GLN A 51 -9.20 -3.21 -4.05
C GLN A 51 -7.72 -3.44 -3.76
N ILE A 52 -6.91 -3.38 -4.79
CA ILE A 52 -5.47 -3.51 -4.66
C ILE A 52 -4.87 -2.11 -4.60
N LEU A 53 -3.97 -1.89 -3.65
CA LEU A 53 -3.26 -0.62 -3.52
C LEU A 53 -1.80 -0.81 -3.84
N LEU A 54 -1.28 0.03 -4.72
CA LEU A 54 0.15 0.12 -5.02
C LEU A 54 0.66 1.39 -4.38
N ILE A 55 1.44 1.24 -3.33
CA ILE A 55 1.91 2.35 -2.49
C ILE A 55 3.37 2.66 -2.83
N LYS A 56 3.62 3.81 -3.43
CA LYS A 56 4.96 4.19 -3.87
C LYS A 56 5.57 5.11 -2.82
N THR A 57 6.74 4.71 -2.30
CA THR A 57 7.31 5.38 -1.14
C THR A 57 8.81 5.14 -1.03
N ASP A 58 9.46 6.01 -0.26
CA ASP A 58 10.84 5.83 0.14
C ASP A 58 10.95 5.60 1.66
N VAL A 59 9.82 5.56 2.35
CA VAL A 59 9.78 5.28 3.78
C VAL A 59 10.02 3.80 4.02
N LYS A 60 10.65 3.46 5.12
CA LYS A 60 10.99 2.08 5.45
C LYS A 60 9.73 1.21 5.56
N PHE A 61 9.83 -0.01 5.04
CA PHE A 61 8.73 -0.96 5.03
C PHE A 61 8.09 -1.14 6.41
N LYS A 62 8.92 -1.35 7.42
CA LYS A 62 8.44 -1.63 8.77
C LYS A 62 7.51 -0.54 9.30
N LYS A 63 7.84 0.71 9.02
CA LYS A 63 7.05 1.85 9.47
C LYS A 63 5.69 1.90 8.78
N ILE A 64 5.68 1.70 7.46
CA ILE A 64 4.44 1.75 6.69
C ILE A 64 3.58 0.53 6.98
N ALA A 65 4.18 -0.65 7.07
CA ALA A 65 3.46 -1.88 7.37
C ALA A 65 2.74 -1.78 8.71
N LYS A 66 3.41 -1.20 9.71
CA LYS A 66 2.80 -0.98 11.02
C LYS A 66 1.58 -0.07 10.93
N PHE A 67 1.70 1.00 10.16
CA PHE A 67 0.58 1.93 9.96
C PHE A 67 -0.59 1.26 9.24
N ILE A 68 -0.29 0.52 8.16
CA ILE A 68 -1.33 -0.17 7.39
C ILE A 68 -2.05 -1.19 8.27
N ARG A 69 -1.29 -1.98 9.01
CA ARG A 69 -1.85 -3.01 9.88
C ARG A 69 -2.80 -2.39 10.91
N LYS A 70 -2.43 -1.26 11.47
CA LYS A 70 -3.25 -0.57 12.48
C LYS A 70 -4.58 -0.10 11.92
N HIS A 71 -4.62 0.25 10.63
CA HIS A 71 -5.82 0.81 10.00
C HIS A 71 -6.53 -0.17 9.07
N HIS A 72 -6.09 -1.43 9.04
CA HIS A 72 -6.65 -2.44 8.14
C HIS A 72 -7.74 -3.24 8.82
N SER A 73 -8.79 -3.56 8.06
CA SER A 73 -9.92 -4.31 8.60
C SER A 73 -9.68 -5.83 8.66
N TYR A 74 -8.70 -6.33 7.89
CA TYR A 74 -8.39 -7.75 7.90
C TYR A 74 -7.51 -8.14 9.09
N GLU A 75 -7.74 -9.36 9.60
CA GLU A 75 -6.90 -9.90 10.67
C GLU A 75 -5.47 -10.14 10.17
N THR A 76 -5.35 -10.70 8.97
CA THR A 76 -4.05 -10.96 8.35
C THR A 76 -4.01 -10.29 6.99
N PRO A 77 -3.67 -8.99 6.94
CA PRO A 77 -3.63 -8.28 5.66
C PRO A 77 -2.43 -8.66 4.83
N GLU A 78 -2.61 -8.62 3.51
CA GLU A 78 -1.50 -8.73 2.58
C GLU A 78 -0.70 -7.44 2.66
N ILE A 79 0.55 -7.53 3.06
CA ILE A 79 1.45 -6.37 3.08
C ILE A 79 2.82 -6.87 2.65
N LEU A 80 3.25 -6.48 1.46
CA LEU A 80 4.56 -6.86 0.96
C LEU A 80 5.16 -5.71 0.19
N ALA A 81 6.46 -5.75 -0.04
CA ALA A 81 7.14 -4.70 -0.76
C ALA A 81 8.00 -5.27 -1.87
N LEU A 82 8.02 -4.55 -2.99
CA LEU A 82 8.89 -4.83 -4.11
C LEU A 82 9.80 -3.62 -4.27
N LYS A 83 11.08 -3.88 -4.58
CA LYS A 83 12.01 -2.80 -4.89
C LYS A 83 12.23 -2.80 -6.40
N PRO A 84 11.98 -1.68 -7.08
CA PRO A 84 12.24 -1.61 -8.51
C PRO A 84 13.75 -1.70 -8.75
N LYS A 85 14.14 -2.52 -9.71
CA LYS A 85 15.54 -2.66 -10.10
C LYS A 85 16.02 -1.40 -10.82
N GLU A 86 15.12 -0.83 -11.61
CA GLU A 86 15.41 0.39 -12.37
C GLU A 86 14.29 1.39 -12.15
N ILE A 87 14.65 2.65 -12.09
CA ILE A 87 13.69 3.71 -11.88
C ILE A 87 14.21 4.99 -12.54
N PHE A 88 13.31 5.75 -13.14
CA PHE A 88 13.65 7.04 -13.73
C PHE A 88 14.06 7.98 -12.61
N LYS A 89 15.25 8.55 -12.69
CA LYS A 89 15.85 9.34 -11.60
C LYS A 89 15.00 10.51 -11.12
N LYS A 90 14.38 11.23 -12.03
CA LYS A 90 13.52 12.36 -11.65
C LYS A 90 12.32 11.91 -10.84
N TYR A 91 11.77 10.74 -11.19
CA TYR A 91 10.65 10.17 -10.48
C TYR A 91 11.07 9.72 -9.08
N GLU A 92 12.22 9.08 -8.98
CA GLU A 92 12.75 8.64 -7.70
C GLU A 92 12.97 9.82 -6.76
N LYS A 93 13.51 10.92 -7.28
CA LYS A 93 13.70 12.13 -6.49
C LYS A 93 12.37 12.68 -5.97
N TRP A 94 11.36 12.66 -6.82
CA TRP A 94 10.03 13.11 -6.43
C TRP A 94 9.46 12.25 -5.31
N ILE A 95 9.61 10.93 -5.42
CA ILE A 95 9.17 9.99 -4.37
C ILE A 95 9.85 10.33 -3.04
N LYS A 96 11.16 10.49 -3.06
CA LYS A 96 11.94 10.79 -1.85
C LYS A 96 11.52 12.12 -1.23
N LYS A 97 11.36 13.14 -2.05
CA LYS A 97 10.96 14.45 -1.60
C LYS A 97 9.57 14.44 -0.99
N SER A 98 8.65 13.72 -1.60
CA SER A 98 7.27 13.65 -1.15
C SER A 98 7.08 12.88 0.16
N THR A 99 8.01 11.98 0.49
CA THR A 99 7.91 11.16 1.70
C THR A 99 8.87 11.60 2.81
N LYS A 100 9.74 12.55 2.54
CA LYS A 100 10.72 13.00 3.51
C LYS A 100 10.07 13.59 4.77
N LYS A 101 9.00 14.33 4.60
CA LYS A 101 8.28 14.97 5.70
C LYS A 101 7.57 13.97 6.60
N GLY A 102 7.18 12.84 6.07
CA GLY A 102 6.49 11.82 6.85
C GLY A 102 7.37 11.11 7.86
N LYS A 103 8.66 11.38 7.82
CA LYS A 103 9.62 10.78 8.74
C LYS A 103 9.71 11.52 10.06
N LYS A 104 9.13 12.67 10.11
CA LYS A 104 9.18 13.51 11.30
C LYS A 104 8.16 13.11 12.35
#